data_599d60f982b29eaf58254da96548df5e
#
_entry.id   599d60f982b29eaf58254da96548df5e
#
_cell.length_a   1.000
_cell.length_b   1.000
_cell.length_c   1.000
_cell.angle_alpha   90.00
_cell.angle_beta   90.00
_cell.angle_gamma   90.00
#
_symmetry.space_group_name_H-M   'P 1'
#
loop_
_entity.id
_entity.type
_entity.pdbx_description
1 polymer ?
#
loop_
_entity_poly.entity_id
_entity_poly.type
_entity_poly.pdbx_seq_one_letter_code
_entity_poly.pdbx_strand_id
1 'polypeptide(L)'
;YTTKDADGNEYIITATEGEIDYSNTNIIYLTNIKAKIKLIDSEDISITSDYGKYNSENFDTIFSKNVIINYLNNEITGEYLDFSLERNSLLMTKKVVYTNLENILKADAVEMNLKTKDTKIFMYENQKKVNIKSIN
;
A
#
# COMPACT_ATOMS: atom_id res chain seq x y z
N TYR A 1 5.33 -3.26 14.83
CA TYR A 1 6.67 -2.98 14.31
C TYR A 1 6.75 -1.51 13.89
N THR A 2 7.79 -0.83 14.32
CA THR A 2 8.01 0.59 14.00
C THR A 2 9.41 0.78 13.43
N THR A 3 9.51 1.53 12.33
CA THR A 3 10.77 1.80 11.66
C THR A 3 10.78 3.26 11.21
N LYS A 4 11.95 3.92 11.33
CA LYS A 4 12.17 5.27 10.79
C LYS A 4 13.18 5.21 9.67
N ASP A 5 12.96 5.98 8.60
CA ASP A 5 13.94 6.12 7.54
C ASP A 5 14.90 7.29 7.84
N ALA A 6 15.88 7.50 6.95
CA ALA A 6 16.87 8.56 7.11
C ALA A 6 16.27 9.97 7.03
N ASP A 7 15.12 10.10 6.36
CA ASP A 7 14.44 11.38 6.22
C ASP A 7 13.51 11.69 7.39
N GLY A 8 13.36 10.73 8.32
CA GLY A 8 12.53 10.88 9.50
C GLY A 8 11.08 10.41 9.34
N ASN A 9 10.71 9.87 8.19
CA ASN A 9 9.40 9.25 8.02
C ASN A 9 9.31 8.01 8.90
N GLU A 10 8.13 7.75 9.46
CA GLU A 10 7.94 6.64 10.38
C GLU A 10 6.95 5.64 9.80
N TYR A 11 7.29 4.37 9.89
CA TYR A 11 6.48 3.26 9.39
C TYR A 11 6.04 2.41 10.58
N ILE A 12 4.73 2.31 10.78
CA ILE A 12 4.15 1.58 11.92
C ILE A 12 3.25 0.50 11.38
N ILE A 13 3.49 -0.75 11.78
CA ILE A 13 2.66 -1.88 11.39
C ILE A 13 2.15 -2.56 12.64
N THR A 14 0.83 -2.70 12.78
CA THR A 14 0.19 -3.44 13.85
C THR A 14 -0.68 -4.54 13.27
N ALA A 15 -0.82 -5.64 14.00
CA ALA A 15 -1.64 -6.77 13.58
C ALA A 15 -2.23 -7.45 14.80
N THR A 16 -3.33 -8.19 14.62
CA THR A 16 -3.92 -8.97 15.73
C THR A 16 -3.14 -10.24 16.00
N GLU A 17 -2.49 -10.80 14.99
CA GLU A 17 -1.68 -12.01 15.12
C GLU A 17 -0.43 -11.91 14.26
N GLY A 18 0.66 -12.54 14.72
CA GLY A 18 1.89 -12.65 13.96
C GLY A 18 2.49 -14.03 14.14
N GLU A 19 3.00 -14.61 13.06
CA GLU A 19 3.63 -15.93 13.08
C GLU A 19 4.95 -15.89 12.33
N ILE A 20 6.02 -16.32 12.99
CA ILE A 20 7.35 -16.35 12.39
C ILE A 20 7.47 -17.58 11.49
N ASP A 21 8.01 -17.40 10.29
CA ASP A 21 8.32 -18.50 9.39
C ASP A 21 9.57 -19.23 9.91
N TYR A 22 9.44 -20.50 10.28
CA TYR A 22 10.56 -21.26 10.81
C TYR A 22 11.67 -21.53 9.81
N SER A 23 11.34 -21.51 8.52
CA SER A 23 12.35 -21.70 7.46
C SER A 23 13.11 -20.42 7.13
N ASN A 24 12.53 -19.25 7.48
CA ASN A 24 13.18 -17.95 7.30
C ASN A 24 12.66 -17.01 8.39
N THR A 25 13.40 -16.89 9.48
CA THR A 25 12.98 -16.16 10.68
C THR A 25 12.88 -14.64 10.48
N ASN A 26 13.32 -14.12 9.34
CA ASN A 26 13.11 -12.71 9.00
C ASN A 26 11.69 -12.45 8.48
N ILE A 27 10.98 -13.50 8.12
CA ILE A 27 9.62 -13.37 7.58
C ILE A 27 8.59 -13.61 8.69
N ILE A 28 7.66 -12.69 8.80
CA ILE A 28 6.57 -12.75 9.77
C ILE A 28 5.25 -12.63 9.01
N TYR A 29 4.37 -13.59 9.18
CA TYR A 29 3.02 -13.56 8.62
C TYR A 29 2.09 -12.89 9.60
N LEU A 30 1.33 -11.90 9.11
CA LEU A 30 0.47 -11.05 9.93
C LEU A 30 -0.98 -11.21 9.53
N THR A 31 -1.89 -11.08 10.49
CA THR A 31 -3.33 -11.14 10.28
C THR A 31 -3.99 -9.88 10.82
N ASN A 32 -4.97 -9.37 10.08
CA ASN A 32 -5.72 -8.15 10.42
C ASN A 32 -4.77 -6.97 10.67
N ILE A 33 -4.24 -6.44 9.60
CA ILE A 33 -3.17 -5.44 9.65
C ILE A 33 -3.71 -4.03 9.57
N LYS A 34 -3.14 -3.18 10.39
CA LYS A 34 -3.27 -1.72 10.28
C LYS A 34 -1.87 -1.15 10.23
N ALA A 35 -1.55 -0.46 9.15
CA ALA A 35 -0.26 0.19 8.99
C ALA A 35 -0.46 1.69 8.79
N LYS A 36 0.52 2.45 9.24
CA LYS A 36 0.52 3.90 9.08
C LYS A 36 1.90 4.36 8.67
N ILE A 37 1.97 5.16 7.62
CA ILE A 37 3.20 5.81 7.19
C ILE A 37 3.06 7.29 7.54
N LYS A 38 3.87 7.73 8.50
CA LYS A 38 3.89 9.12 8.93
C LYS A 38 4.97 9.86 8.16
N LEU A 39 4.53 10.66 7.20
CA LEU A 39 5.41 11.47 6.37
C LEU A 39 5.68 12.80 7.08
N ILE A 40 6.92 13.27 7.04
CA ILE A 40 7.32 14.49 7.76
C ILE A 40 6.52 15.72 7.32
N ASP A 41 6.39 15.92 6.02
CA ASP A 41 5.80 17.15 5.47
C ASP A 41 4.45 16.92 4.83
N SER A 42 3.75 15.86 5.21
CA SER A 42 2.47 15.48 4.60
C SER A 42 1.57 14.77 5.59
N GLU A 43 0.31 14.58 5.19
CA GLU A 43 -0.62 13.77 5.95
C GLU A 43 -0.19 12.31 5.96
N ASP A 44 -0.65 11.57 6.95
CA ASP A 44 -0.34 10.16 7.09
C ASP A 44 -1.01 9.33 6.01
N ILE A 45 -0.34 8.25 5.60
CA ILE A 45 -0.93 7.23 4.74
C ILE A 45 -1.36 6.08 5.64
N SER A 46 -2.62 5.67 5.54
CA SER A 46 -3.17 4.54 6.28
C SER A 46 -3.37 3.36 5.36
N ILE A 47 -2.98 2.17 5.81
CA ILE A 47 -3.14 0.93 5.05
C ILE A 47 -3.80 -0.11 5.95
N THR A 48 -4.84 -0.77 5.45
CA THR A 48 -5.44 -1.92 6.15
C THR A 48 -5.51 -3.10 5.19
N SER A 49 -5.41 -4.30 5.73
CA SER A 49 -5.58 -5.54 4.95
C SER A 49 -5.87 -6.71 5.86
N ASP A 50 -6.36 -7.80 5.26
CA ASP A 50 -6.64 -9.02 6.02
C ASP A 50 -5.35 -9.75 6.40
N TYR A 51 -4.38 -9.80 5.48
CA TYR A 51 -3.12 -10.54 5.68
C TYR A 51 -1.92 -9.73 5.24
N GLY A 52 -0.75 -10.10 5.78
CA GLY A 52 0.50 -9.51 5.37
C GLY A 52 1.69 -10.42 5.57
N LYS A 53 2.76 -10.10 4.88
CA LYS A 53 4.04 -10.78 4.99
C LYS A 53 5.09 -9.69 5.19
N TYR A 54 5.66 -9.63 6.39
CA TYR A 54 6.61 -8.61 6.79
C TYR A 54 8.03 -9.18 6.81
N ASN A 55 8.97 -8.49 6.19
CA ASN A 55 10.38 -8.87 6.22
C ASN A 55 11.12 -7.93 7.19
N SER A 56 11.55 -8.47 8.33
CA SER A 56 12.22 -7.68 9.37
C SER A 56 13.63 -7.24 8.99
N GLU A 57 14.22 -7.81 7.94
CA GLU A 57 15.54 -7.44 7.47
C GLU A 57 15.55 -6.14 6.67
N ASN A 58 14.60 -6.01 5.72
CA ASN A 58 14.53 -4.84 4.84
C ASN A 58 13.24 -4.04 5.01
N PHE A 59 12.33 -4.49 5.89
CA PHE A 59 11.05 -3.86 6.20
C PHE A 59 10.03 -3.90 5.05
N ASP A 60 10.32 -4.61 3.97
CA ASP A 60 9.36 -4.79 2.88
C ASP A 60 8.15 -5.56 3.39
N THR A 61 6.98 -5.14 2.93
CA THR A 61 5.73 -5.74 3.39
C THR A 61 4.82 -5.99 2.20
N ILE A 62 4.29 -7.22 2.12
CA ILE A 62 3.24 -7.56 1.18
C ILE A 62 1.93 -7.61 1.94
N PHE A 63 0.97 -6.78 1.54
CA PHE A 63 -0.38 -6.80 2.10
C PHE A 63 -1.27 -7.54 1.10
N SER A 64 -2.15 -8.40 1.58
CA SER A 64 -3.04 -9.16 0.72
C SER A 64 -4.44 -9.29 1.28
N LYS A 65 -5.41 -9.31 0.37
CA LYS A 65 -6.86 -9.38 0.60
C LYS A 65 -7.43 -8.15 1.29
N ASN A 66 -8.38 -7.55 0.63
CA ASN A 66 -9.11 -6.38 1.13
C ASN A 66 -8.14 -5.27 1.55
N VAL A 67 -7.19 -4.97 0.66
CA VAL A 67 -6.20 -3.94 0.93
C VAL A 67 -6.81 -2.58 0.64
N ILE A 68 -6.69 -1.66 1.59
CA ILE A 68 -7.21 -0.31 1.46
C ILE A 68 -6.12 0.67 1.86
N ILE A 69 -5.79 1.59 0.96
CA ILE A 69 -4.88 2.71 1.22
C ILE A 69 -5.72 3.99 1.27
N ASN A 70 -5.53 4.77 2.31
CA ASN A 70 -6.12 6.10 2.41
C ASN A 70 -5.03 7.16 2.56
N TYR A 71 -5.07 8.17 1.71
CA TYR A 71 -4.17 9.31 1.79
C TYR A 71 -4.90 10.56 1.33
N LEU A 72 -5.07 11.53 2.23
CA LEU A 72 -5.88 12.72 1.99
C LEU A 72 -7.29 12.30 1.53
N ASN A 73 -7.73 12.78 0.38
CA ASN A 73 -9.05 12.44 -0.19
C ASN A 73 -8.99 11.29 -1.19
N ASN A 74 -7.87 10.56 -1.21
CA ASN A 74 -7.66 9.45 -2.14
C ASN A 74 -7.79 8.12 -1.41
N GLU A 75 -8.49 7.19 -2.03
CA GLU A 75 -8.60 5.81 -1.56
C GLU A 75 -8.20 4.87 -2.67
N ILE A 76 -7.30 3.95 -2.40
CA ILE A 76 -6.89 2.92 -3.35
C ILE A 76 -7.21 1.58 -2.72
N THR A 77 -8.05 0.78 -3.39
CA THR A 77 -8.38 -0.56 -2.93
C THR A 77 -7.86 -1.59 -3.92
N GLY A 78 -7.57 -2.78 -3.43
CA GLY A 78 -7.10 -3.88 -4.26
C GLY A 78 -6.89 -5.13 -3.43
N GLU A 79 -6.32 -6.16 -4.05
CA GLU A 79 -6.11 -7.44 -3.37
C GLU A 79 -4.64 -7.73 -3.05
N TYR A 80 -3.73 -6.94 -3.57
CA TYR A 80 -2.29 -7.17 -3.36
C TYR A 80 -1.55 -5.85 -3.38
N LEU A 81 -0.80 -5.58 -2.31
CA LEU A 81 0.01 -4.36 -2.19
C LEU A 81 1.43 -4.73 -1.83
N ASP A 82 2.37 -4.33 -2.69
CA ASP A 82 3.80 -4.48 -2.46
C ASP A 82 4.35 -3.14 -1.96
N PHE A 83 4.75 -3.12 -0.70
CA PHE A 83 5.41 -1.97 -0.10
C PHE A 83 6.91 -2.22 -0.02
N SER A 84 7.70 -1.36 -0.64
CA SER A 84 9.16 -1.41 -0.58
C SER A 84 9.68 -0.11 0.01
N LEU A 85 10.30 -0.21 1.18
CA LEU A 85 10.95 0.94 1.81
C LEU A 85 12.15 1.43 0.99
N GLU A 86 12.94 0.49 0.47
CA GLU A 86 14.11 0.80 -0.34
C GLU A 86 13.75 1.61 -1.59
N ARG A 87 12.68 1.23 -2.28
CA ARG A 87 12.23 1.92 -3.49
C ARG A 87 11.28 3.08 -3.20
N ASN A 88 10.91 3.31 -1.95
CA ASN A 88 9.88 4.28 -1.55
C ASN A 88 8.60 4.09 -2.35
N SER A 89 8.17 2.85 -2.53
CA SER A 89 7.08 2.50 -3.44
C SER A 89 5.98 1.71 -2.76
N LEU A 90 4.73 2.09 -3.09
CA LEU A 90 3.54 1.31 -2.80
C LEU A 90 2.93 0.92 -4.15
N LEU A 91 2.91 -0.36 -4.47
CA LEU A 91 2.36 -0.85 -5.72
C LEU A 91 1.16 -1.77 -5.45
N MET A 92 -0.03 -1.29 -5.81
CA MET A 92 -1.27 -2.04 -5.67
C MET A 92 -1.62 -2.73 -6.97
N THR A 93 -1.94 -4.02 -6.89
CA THR A 93 -2.35 -4.82 -8.05
C THR A 93 -3.56 -5.68 -7.69
N LYS A 94 -4.21 -6.23 -8.72
CA LYS A 94 -5.39 -7.09 -8.63
C LYS A 94 -6.63 -6.37 -8.12
N LYS A 95 -7.59 -6.19 -9.00
CA LYS A 95 -8.87 -5.55 -8.71
C LYS A 95 -8.71 -4.14 -8.14
N VAL A 96 -7.83 -3.36 -8.74
CA VAL A 96 -7.50 -2.04 -8.24
C VAL A 96 -8.59 -1.04 -8.58
N VAL A 97 -9.02 -0.28 -7.57
CA VAL A 97 -9.94 0.85 -7.75
C VAL A 97 -9.34 2.05 -7.05
N TYR A 98 -9.18 3.13 -7.79
CA TYR A 98 -8.73 4.41 -7.27
C TYR A 98 -9.92 5.36 -7.18
N THR A 99 -10.13 5.95 -6.03
CA THR A 99 -11.24 6.86 -5.78
C THR A 99 -10.72 8.16 -5.18
N ASN A 100 -11.16 9.28 -5.73
CA ASN A 100 -10.95 10.58 -5.11
C ASN A 100 -12.30 11.32 -5.07
N LEU A 101 -12.28 12.62 -4.74
CA LEU A 101 -13.52 13.39 -4.59
C LEU A 101 -14.35 13.49 -5.87
N GLU A 102 -13.73 13.34 -7.04
CA GLU A 102 -14.38 13.57 -8.33
C GLU A 102 -14.54 12.32 -9.18
N ASN A 103 -13.68 11.33 -9.00
CA ASN A 103 -13.57 10.20 -9.92
C ASN A 103 -13.44 8.86 -9.22
N ILE A 104 -13.96 7.83 -9.89
CA ILE A 104 -13.71 6.43 -9.55
C ILE A 104 -13.06 5.80 -10.79
N LEU A 105 -11.88 5.22 -10.61
CA LEU A 105 -11.07 4.70 -11.69
C LEU A 105 -10.68 3.25 -11.42
N LYS A 106 -11.02 2.35 -12.34
CA LYS A 106 -10.56 0.96 -12.30
C LYS A 106 -9.27 0.86 -13.09
N ALA A 107 -8.28 0.20 -12.54
CA ALA A 107 -6.96 0.07 -13.14
C ALA A 107 -6.38 -1.33 -12.93
N ASP A 108 -5.33 -1.66 -13.67
CA ASP A 108 -4.60 -2.92 -13.45
C ASP A 108 -3.60 -2.78 -12.32
N ALA A 109 -3.01 -1.60 -12.18
CA ALA A 109 -2.10 -1.30 -11.08
C ALA A 109 -2.10 0.19 -10.77
N VAL A 110 -1.81 0.52 -9.52
CA VAL A 110 -1.58 1.90 -9.08
C VAL A 110 -0.31 1.91 -8.24
N GLU A 111 0.62 2.76 -8.60
CA GLU A 111 1.88 2.93 -7.86
C GLU A 111 1.94 4.33 -7.25
N MET A 112 2.22 4.40 -5.96
CA MET A 112 2.46 5.65 -5.26
C MET A 112 3.93 5.72 -4.85
N ASN A 113 4.60 6.81 -5.21
CA ASN A 113 5.96 7.07 -4.76
C ASN A 113 5.90 7.88 -3.47
N LEU A 114 6.49 7.33 -2.39
CA LEU A 114 6.42 7.96 -1.07
C LEU A 114 7.28 9.23 -0.97
N LYS A 115 8.29 9.34 -1.82
CA LYS A 115 9.21 10.46 -1.81
C LYS A 115 8.65 11.66 -2.56
N THR A 116 8.18 11.44 -3.79
CA THR A 116 7.62 12.48 -4.64
C THR A 116 6.11 12.66 -4.45
N LYS A 117 5.45 11.64 -3.89
CA LYS A 117 4.00 11.52 -3.71
C LYS A 117 3.24 11.47 -5.02
N ASP A 118 3.95 11.19 -6.11
CA ASP A 118 3.33 10.95 -7.42
C ASP A 118 2.58 9.62 -7.42
N THR A 119 1.44 9.62 -8.09
CA THR A 119 0.63 8.41 -8.27
C THR A 119 0.58 8.10 -9.77
N LYS A 120 0.97 6.87 -10.12
CA LYS A 120 0.91 6.37 -11.49
C LYS A 120 -0.14 5.28 -11.60
N ILE A 121 -0.94 5.36 -12.66
CA ILE A 121 -2.02 4.41 -12.91
C ILE A 121 -1.70 3.65 -14.19
N PHE A 122 -1.68 2.33 -14.10
CA PHE A 122 -1.28 1.47 -15.21
C PHE A 122 -2.46 0.67 -15.75
N MET A 123 -2.54 0.59 -17.09
CA MET A 123 -3.47 -0.28 -17.82
C MET A 123 -2.62 -1.13 -18.75
N TYR A 124 -2.64 -2.44 -18.54
CA TYR A 124 -1.75 -3.34 -19.31
C TYR A 124 -2.32 -3.75 -20.65
N GLU A 125 -3.63 -3.56 -20.88
CA GLU A 125 -4.25 -3.85 -22.17
C GLU A 125 -4.46 -2.56 -22.96
N ASN A 126 -3.77 -2.44 -24.10
CA ASN A 126 -3.77 -1.22 -24.91
C ASN A 126 -5.14 -0.85 -25.48
N GLN A 127 -6.01 -1.82 -25.69
CA GLN A 127 -7.33 -1.59 -26.29
C GLN A 127 -8.35 -1.06 -25.27
N LYS A 128 -8.05 -1.13 -24.01
CA LYS A 128 -8.99 -0.71 -22.98
C LYS A 128 -8.73 0.73 -22.60
N LYS A 129 -9.78 1.51 -22.69
CA LYS A 129 -9.75 2.85 -22.15
C LYS A 129 -9.90 2.79 -20.64
N VAL A 130 -9.25 3.72 -19.99
CA VAL A 130 -9.43 3.92 -18.56
C VAL A 130 -10.87 4.32 -18.31
N ASN A 131 -11.58 3.55 -17.49
CA ASN A 131 -12.97 3.87 -17.11
C ASN A 131 -12.95 4.86 -15.96
N ILE A 132 -13.20 6.11 -16.27
CA ILE A 132 -13.34 7.15 -15.27
C ILE A 132 -14.83 7.43 -15.10
N LYS A 133 -15.32 7.26 -13.88
CA LYS A 133 -16.67 7.65 -13.53
C LYS A 133 -16.62 8.86 -12.63
N SER A 134 -17.27 9.91 -13.04
CA SER A 134 -17.45 11.07 -12.18
C SER A 134 -18.39 10.69 -11.04
N ILE A 135 -18.03 11.06 -9.83
CA ILE A 135 -18.85 10.81 -8.64
C ILE A 135 -19.63 12.04 -8.20
N ASN A 136 -19.64 13.06 -9.05
CA ASN A 136 -20.45 14.26 -8.79
C ASN A 136 -21.90 14.05 -9.21
#